data_dd2f8ab1e8e08cde8e74e37e6b718813
#
_entry.id   dd2f8ab1e8e08cde8e74e37e6b718813
#
_cell.length_a   1.000
_cell.length_b   1.000
_cell.length_c   1.000
_cell.angle_alpha   90.00
_cell.angle_beta   90.00
_cell.angle_gamma   90.00
#
_symmetry.space_group_name_H-M   'P 1'
#
loop_
_entity.id
_entity.type
_entity.pdbx_description
1 polymer ?
#
loop_
_entity_poly.entity_id
_entity_poly.type
_entity_poly.pdbx_seq_one_letter_code
_entity_poly.pdbx_strand_id
1 'polypeptide(L)'
;MLKKDTFEYADQKIDISELSGLQRIDYLAFIKKEADQFDAMPDDTRDSDKNIAFTTMRLRINAWLIARSIWNIDKKQDVENLHQNILVDWSGAAIASCSHKILTLSDMIPTEIEPAADATVVDEPDHAPAITPEKP
;
A
#
# COMPACT_ATOMS: atom_id res chain seq x y z
N MET A 1 -18.81 -13.82 0.44
CA MET A 1 -18.12 -14.53 -0.64
C MET A 1 -17.03 -13.64 -1.22
N LEU A 2 -15.76 -14.02 -1.02
CA LEU A 2 -14.62 -13.22 -1.45
C LEU A 2 -13.72 -14.05 -2.36
N LYS A 3 -13.17 -13.41 -3.39
CA LYS A 3 -12.15 -14.05 -4.24
C LYS A 3 -10.91 -14.31 -3.42
N LYS A 4 -10.26 -15.43 -3.65
CA LYS A 4 -9.06 -15.85 -2.92
C LYS A 4 -7.95 -16.16 -3.91
N ASP A 5 -6.72 -16.02 -3.47
CA ASP A 5 -5.54 -16.32 -4.27
C ASP A 5 -4.40 -16.66 -3.33
N THR A 6 -3.27 -17.04 -3.89
CA THR A 6 -2.06 -17.36 -3.13
C THR A 6 -0.99 -16.35 -3.48
N PHE A 7 -0.31 -15.82 -2.45
CA PHE A 7 0.85 -14.96 -2.62
C PHE A 7 2.11 -15.76 -2.31
N GLU A 8 3.08 -15.72 -3.21
CA GLU A 8 4.36 -16.39 -3.04
C GLU A 8 5.49 -15.38 -2.95
N TYR A 9 6.37 -15.56 -1.98
CA TYR A 9 7.54 -14.71 -1.82
C TYR A 9 8.61 -15.50 -1.06
N ALA A 10 9.84 -15.53 -1.61
CA ALA A 10 10.99 -16.19 -0.95
C ALA A 10 10.65 -17.61 -0.49
N ASP A 11 10.08 -18.42 -1.38
CA ASP A 11 9.71 -19.83 -1.15
C ASP A 11 8.58 -20.02 -0.13
N GLN A 12 7.91 -18.95 0.30
CA GLN A 12 6.75 -19.04 1.18
C GLN A 12 5.48 -18.75 0.41
N LYS A 13 4.40 -19.41 0.81
CA LYS A 13 3.08 -19.23 0.21
C LYS A 13 2.09 -18.83 1.29
N ILE A 14 1.28 -17.84 1.00
CA ILE A 14 0.28 -17.32 1.94
C ILE A 14 -1.03 -17.15 1.18
N ASP A 15 -2.11 -17.63 1.77
CA ASP A 15 -3.43 -17.45 1.19
C ASP A 15 -3.94 -16.04 1.50
N ILE A 16 -4.45 -15.38 0.48
CA ILE A 16 -4.98 -14.00 0.58
C ILE A 16 -6.36 -13.96 -0.04
N SER A 17 -7.11 -12.92 0.30
CA SER A 17 -8.43 -12.66 -0.28
C SER A 17 -8.52 -11.22 -0.77
N GLU A 18 -9.53 -10.94 -1.63
CA GLU A 18 -9.92 -9.56 -1.86
C GLU A 18 -10.51 -8.99 -0.57
N LEU A 19 -10.59 -7.67 -0.49
CA LEU A 19 -11.26 -7.00 0.63
C LEU A 19 -12.77 -7.16 0.50
N SER A 20 -13.46 -7.27 1.63
CA SER A 20 -14.91 -7.20 1.63
C SER A 20 -15.37 -5.78 1.34
N GLY A 21 -16.66 -5.61 1.05
CA GLY A 21 -17.22 -4.28 0.80
C GLY A 21 -16.96 -3.30 1.94
N LEU A 22 -17.16 -3.75 3.17
CA LEU A 22 -16.90 -2.89 4.33
C LEU A 22 -15.42 -2.60 4.51
N GLN A 23 -14.57 -3.60 4.28
CA GLN A 23 -13.12 -3.42 4.41
C GLN A 23 -12.57 -2.41 3.41
N ARG A 24 -13.18 -2.28 2.22
CA ARG A 24 -12.77 -1.25 1.26
C ARG A 24 -12.98 0.15 1.85
N ILE A 25 -14.11 0.36 2.50
CA ILE A 25 -14.42 1.64 3.16
C ILE A 25 -13.46 1.87 4.33
N ASP A 26 -13.24 0.86 5.15
CA ASP A 26 -12.32 0.95 6.29
C ASP A 26 -10.89 1.23 5.83
N TYR A 27 -10.48 0.65 4.71
CA TYR A 27 -9.17 0.88 4.13
C TYR A 27 -8.99 2.35 3.74
N LEU A 28 -9.99 2.92 3.05
CA LEU A 28 -9.94 4.34 2.66
C LEU A 28 -9.93 5.25 3.89
N ALA A 29 -10.68 4.89 4.93
CA ALA A 29 -10.68 5.65 6.19
C ALA A 29 -9.33 5.57 6.89
N PHE A 30 -8.67 4.40 6.86
CA PHE A 30 -7.34 4.24 7.44
C PHE A 30 -6.31 5.07 6.70
N ILE A 31 -6.36 5.07 5.35
CA ILE A 31 -5.48 5.90 4.53
C ILE A 31 -5.65 7.36 4.90
N LYS A 32 -6.90 7.83 5.02
CA LYS A 32 -7.16 9.22 5.36
C LYS A 32 -6.58 9.58 6.72
N LYS A 33 -6.77 8.71 7.70
CA LYS A 33 -6.23 8.93 9.05
C LYS A 33 -4.71 9.06 9.03
N GLU A 34 -4.04 8.16 8.33
CA GLU A 34 -2.57 8.18 8.24
C GLU A 34 -2.08 9.41 7.48
N ALA A 35 -2.78 9.78 6.39
CA ALA A 35 -2.42 10.96 5.62
C ALA A 35 -2.61 12.24 6.43
N ASP A 36 -3.69 12.33 7.20
CA ASP A 36 -3.94 13.49 8.06
C ASP A 36 -2.84 13.64 9.12
N GLN A 37 -2.38 12.52 9.69
CA GLN A 37 -1.27 12.55 10.65
C GLN A 37 0.02 13.02 10.00
N PHE A 38 0.29 12.57 8.78
CA PHE A 38 1.47 13.00 8.04
C PHE A 38 1.39 14.50 7.72
N ASP A 39 0.24 14.96 7.27
CA ASP A 39 0.03 16.37 6.91
C ASP A 39 0.08 17.30 8.13
N ALA A 40 -0.13 16.75 9.33
CA ALA A 40 -0.08 17.53 10.57
C ALA A 40 1.34 17.79 11.05
N MET A 41 2.36 17.24 10.40
CA MET A 41 3.75 17.50 10.76
C MET A 41 4.06 19.00 10.59
N PRO A 42 4.86 19.59 11.48
CA PRO A 42 5.23 21.00 11.36
C PRO A 42 5.90 21.31 10.02
N ASP A 43 5.65 22.51 9.49
CA ASP A 43 6.20 22.94 8.21
C ASP A 43 7.72 22.96 8.20
N ASP A 44 8.35 23.18 9.37
CA ASP A 44 9.81 23.21 9.49
C ASP A 44 10.44 21.84 9.71
N THR A 45 9.66 20.78 9.62
CA THR A 45 10.19 19.41 9.72
C THR A 45 11.21 19.17 8.61
N ARG A 46 12.35 18.59 8.94
CA ARG A 46 13.40 18.32 7.96
C ARG A 46 12.93 17.31 6.93
N ASP A 47 13.44 17.44 5.71
CA ASP A 47 13.06 16.54 4.60
C ASP A 47 13.37 15.08 4.92
N SER A 48 14.50 14.81 5.59
CA SER A 48 14.85 13.44 5.98
C SER A 48 13.81 12.85 6.92
N ASP A 49 13.31 13.65 7.86
CA ASP A 49 12.28 13.18 8.80
C ASP A 49 10.94 12.98 8.10
N LYS A 50 10.61 13.85 7.14
CA LYS A 50 9.39 13.68 6.35
C LYS A 50 9.44 12.42 5.50
N ASN A 51 10.59 12.11 4.93
CA ASN A 51 10.76 10.89 4.12
C ASN A 51 10.59 9.63 4.96
N ILE A 52 11.15 9.63 6.17
CA ILE A 52 10.97 8.51 7.10
C ILE A 52 9.49 8.36 7.46
N ALA A 53 8.82 9.47 7.78
CA ALA A 53 7.41 9.46 8.15
C ALA A 53 6.54 8.96 6.99
N PHE A 54 6.85 9.38 5.76
CA PHE A 54 6.10 8.95 4.58
C PHE A 54 6.27 7.45 4.32
N THR A 55 7.52 6.96 4.41
CA THR A 55 7.80 5.54 4.24
C THR A 55 7.08 4.70 5.32
N THR A 56 7.13 5.18 6.56
CA THR A 56 6.45 4.52 7.67
C THR A 56 4.94 4.45 7.42
N MET A 57 4.37 5.56 6.98
CA MET A 57 2.94 5.64 6.67
C MET A 57 2.56 4.60 5.60
N ARG A 58 3.34 4.52 4.52
CA ARG A 58 3.06 3.57 3.45
C ARG A 58 3.15 2.12 3.92
N LEU A 59 4.16 1.80 4.73
CA LEU A 59 4.28 0.47 5.31
C LEU A 59 3.07 0.12 6.16
N ARG A 60 2.63 1.05 6.99
CA ARG A 60 1.48 0.83 7.87
C ARG A 60 0.20 0.60 7.08
N ILE A 61 -0.02 1.39 6.03
CA ILE A 61 -1.19 1.26 5.17
C ILE A 61 -1.19 -0.10 4.47
N ASN A 62 -0.06 -0.47 3.89
CA ASN A 62 0.04 -1.74 3.16
C ASN A 62 -0.07 -2.95 4.09
N ALA A 63 0.53 -2.87 5.28
CA ALA A 63 0.41 -3.95 6.27
C ALA A 63 -1.02 -4.09 6.80
N TRP A 64 -1.74 -2.98 6.94
CA TRP A 64 -3.15 -3.01 7.32
C TRP A 64 -3.98 -3.82 6.34
N LEU A 65 -3.78 -3.53 5.07
CA LEU A 65 -4.46 -4.20 3.96
C LEU A 65 -4.19 -5.72 3.97
N ILE A 66 -2.91 -6.08 4.10
CA ILE A 66 -2.49 -7.48 4.10
C ILE A 66 -3.10 -8.21 5.31
N ALA A 67 -3.08 -7.57 6.48
CA ALA A 67 -3.63 -8.18 7.68
C ALA A 67 -5.12 -8.51 7.51
N ARG A 68 -5.91 -7.61 6.91
CA ARG A 68 -7.33 -7.88 6.69
C ARG A 68 -7.55 -8.99 5.68
N SER A 69 -6.76 -9.03 4.64
CA SER A 69 -6.83 -10.07 3.62
C SER A 69 -6.55 -11.47 4.24
N ILE A 70 -5.49 -11.57 5.03
CA ILE A 70 -5.14 -12.83 5.71
C ILE A 70 -6.22 -13.20 6.74
N TRP A 71 -6.71 -12.21 7.48
CA TRP A 71 -7.75 -12.43 8.48
C TRP A 71 -9.02 -13.00 7.84
N ASN A 72 -9.35 -12.60 6.61
CA ASN A 72 -10.52 -13.14 5.91
C ASN A 72 -10.39 -14.64 5.65
N ILE A 73 -9.16 -15.15 5.54
CA ILE A 73 -8.90 -16.59 5.33
C ILE A 73 -9.01 -17.35 6.66
N ASP A 74 -8.48 -16.77 7.74
CA ASP A 74 -8.49 -17.42 9.06
C ASP A 74 -8.84 -16.38 10.13
N LYS A 75 -10.13 -16.31 10.48
CA LYS A 75 -10.66 -15.33 11.41
C LYS A 75 -10.39 -15.64 12.86
N LYS A 76 -9.67 -16.75 13.14
CA LYS A 76 -9.27 -17.07 14.52
C LYS A 76 -8.11 -16.20 15.00
N GLN A 77 -7.35 -15.63 14.07
CA GLN A 77 -6.22 -14.77 14.42
C GLN A 77 -6.72 -13.37 14.77
N ASP A 78 -5.99 -12.69 15.66
CA ASP A 78 -6.27 -11.30 15.97
C ASP A 78 -5.72 -10.41 14.86
N VAL A 79 -6.57 -9.58 14.25
CA VAL A 79 -6.18 -8.79 13.09
C VAL A 79 -5.13 -7.74 13.43
N GLU A 80 -5.15 -7.18 14.64
CA GLU A 80 -4.14 -6.20 15.03
C GLU A 80 -2.78 -6.86 15.27
N ASN A 81 -2.77 -8.07 15.79
CA ASN A 81 -1.53 -8.84 15.91
C ASN A 81 -0.97 -9.19 14.53
N LEU A 82 -1.83 -9.55 13.58
CA LEU A 82 -1.40 -9.79 12.19
C LEU A 82 -0.74 -8.53 11.61
N HIS A 83 -1.36 -7.37 11.82
CA HIS A 83 -0.82 -6.10 11.35
C HIS A 83 0.59 -5.86 11.91
N GLN A 84 0.75 -6.01 13.22
CA GLN A 84 2.05 -5.80 13.86
C GLN A 84 3.09 -6.82 13.40
N ASN A 85 2.70 -8.09 13.28
CA ASN A 85 3.62 -9.14 12.85
C ASN A 85 4.13 -8.89 11.43
N ILE A 86 3.27 -8.42 10.53
CA ILE A 86 3.67 -8.10 9.17
C ILE A 86 4.70 -6.97 9.18
N LEU A 87 4.46 -5.92 9.97
CA LEU A 87 5.40 -4.80 10.07
C LEU A 87 6.77 -5.22 10.61
N VAL A 88 6.80 -6.19 11.53
CA VAL A 88 8.04 -6.63 12.18
C VAL A 88 8.77 -7.68 11.34
N ASP A 89 8.03 -8.62 10.74
CA ASP A 89 8.63 -9.84 10.19
C ASP A 89 8.80 -9.82 8.67
N TRP A 90 8.04 -9.00 7.95
CA TRP A 90 8.07 -8.99 6.48
C TRP A 90 9.02 -7.91 5.97
N SER A 91 9.70 -8.22 4.84
CA SER A 91 10.48 -7.19 4.16
C SER A 91 9.57 -6.15 3.52
N GLY A 92 10.11 -4.95 3.29
CA GLY A 92 9.36 -3.90 2.59
C GLY A 92 8.92 -4.34 1.20
N ALA A 93 9.78 -5.10 0.49
CA ALA A 93 9.46 -5.60 -0.84
C ALA A 93 8.28 -6.60 -0.79
N ALA A 94 8.27 -7.48 0.21
CA ALA A 94 7.18 -8.44 0.36
C ALA A 94 5.86 -7.72 0.66
N ILE A 95 5.90 -6.72 1.55
CA ILE A 95 4.72 -5.93 1.89
C ILE A 95 4.17 -5.21 0.66
N ALA A 96 5.04 -4.55 -0.12
CA ALA A 96 4.62 -3.83 -1.32
C ALA A 96 4.01 -4.78 -2.36
N SER A 97 4.66 -5.91 -2.60
CA SER A 97 4.21 -6.89 -3.60
C SER A 97 2.87 -7.52 -3.21
N CYS A 98 2.73 -7.90 -1.96
CA CYS A 98 1.49 -8.52 -1.48
C CYS A 98 0.32 -7.54 -1.50
N SER A 99 0.56 -6.32 -1.04
CA SER A 99 -0.50 -5.30 -1.05
C SER A 99 -0.97 -5.00 -2.47
N HIS A 100 -0.06 -4.92 -3.42
CA HIS A 100 -0.41 -4.72 -4.82
C HIS A 100 -1.30 -5.84 -5.35
N LYS A 101 -0.96 -7.09 -5.02
CA LYS A 101 -1.74 -8.24 -5.45
C LYS A 101 -3.15 -8.20 -4.85
N ILE A 102 -3.27 -7.84 -3.58
CA ILE A 102 -4.58 -7.75 -2.92
C ILE A 102 -5.43 -6.63 -3.53
N LEU A 103 -4.82 -5.48 -3.82
CA LEU A 103 -5.54 -4.38 -4.45
C LEU A 103 -6.01 -4.76 -5.87
N THR A 104 -5.17 -5.46 -6.62
CA THR A 104 -5.55 -5.96 -7.93
C THR A 104 -6.72 -6.94 -7.82
N LEU A 105 -6.64 -7.88 -6.88
CA LEU A 105 -7.69 -8.85 -6.64
C LEU A 105 -9.00 -8.17 -6.22
N SER A 106 -8.90 -7.05 -5.52
CA SER A 106 -10.04 -6.26 -5.03
C SER A 106 -10.55 -5.24 -6.06
N ASP A 107 -9.96 -5.20 -7.24
CA ASP A 107 -10.30 -4.22 -8.30
C ASP A 107 -10.12 -2.77 -7.83
N MET A 108 -9.06 -2.51 -7.06
CA MET A 108 -8.79 -1.20 -6.48
C MET A 108 -7.52 -0.53 -7.04
N ILE A 109 -6.86 -1.14 -8.00
CA ILE A 109 -5.67 -0.55 -8.62
C ILE A 109 -6.12 0.38 -9.75
N PRO A 110 -5.67 1.65 -9.75
CA PRO A 110 -5.94 2.55 -10.88
C PRO A 110 -5.27 2.02 -12.15
N THR A 111 -5.90 2.24 -13.28
CA THR A 111 -5.40 1.71 -14.54
C THR A 111 -4.30 2.56 -15.17
N GLU A 112 -4.04 3.76 -14.65
CA GLU A 112 -2.91 4.58 -15.11
C GLU A 112 -2.05 5.04 -13.97
N ILE A 113 -1.80 5.41 -13.97
CA ILE A 113 -1.08 5.81 -13.08
C ILE A 113 -0.18 5.92 -12.72
N GLU A 114 -0.54 5.96 -12.78
CA GLU A 114 0.25 5.99 -12.33
C GLU A 114 0.92 6.60 -11.96
N PRO A 115 0.80 6.87 -11.94
CA PRO A 115 1.58 7.42 -11.45
C PRO A 115 2.11 7.96 -11.05
N ALA A 116 1.81 8.05 -11.06
CA ALA A 116 2.54 8.33 -10.78
C ALA A 116 3.11 8.63 -10.23
N ALA A 117 2.72 8.61 -10.30
CA ALA A 117 3.55 8.70 -9.98
C ALA A 117 4.30 8.87 -9.67
N ASP A 118 3.92 8.77 -9.91
CA ASP A 118 4.81 8.84 -9.90
C ASP A 118 5.46 9.28 -9.86
N ALA A 119 5.11 9.33 -10.05
CA ALA A 119 5.83 9.62 -10.31
C ALA A 119 6.44 10.18 -10.36
N THR A 120 6.13 10.26 -10.59
CA THR A 120 6.86 10.60 -10.96
C THR A 120 7.37 11.08 -11.13
N VAL A 121 7.06 11.09 -11.31
CA VAL A 121 7.70 11.33 -11.86
C VAL A 121 8.14 11.79 -12.22
N VAL A 122 7.84 11.81 -12.38
CA VAL A 122 8.44 12.00 -13.11
C VAL A 122 8.85 12.40 -13.58
N ASP A 123 8.56 12.37 -13.81
CA ASP A 123 9.09 12.48 -14.63
C ASP A 123 9.38 12.90 -15.11
N GLU A 124 9.05 12.98 -15.37
CA GLU A 124 9.37 13.11 -16.26
C GLU A 124 9.52 13.55 -16.74
N PRO A 125 9.16 13.61 -16.99
CA PRO A 125 9.33 13.79 -17.89
C PRO A 125 9.30 13.89 -18.28
N ASP A 126 8.86 13.77 -18.30
CA ASP A 126 9.06 13.71 -19.02
C ASP A 126 8.89 13.75 -19.28
N HIS A 127 8.29 13.66 -19.63
CA HIS A 127 8.45 13.57 -20.32
C HIS A 127 8.52 13.95 -20.53
N ALA A 128 7.96 14.10 -20.62
CA ALA A 128 8.36 14.34 -21.14
C ALA A 128 8.24 14.67 -21.46
N PRO A 129 7.74 14.60 -21.71
CA PRO A 129 7.97 14.79 -22.33
C PRO A 129 7.86 14.99 -22.45
N ALA A 130 7.41 15.00 -22.44
CA ALA A 130 7.80 15.12 -22.82
C ALA A 130 7.71 15.48 -22.90
N ILE A 131 7.32 15.49 -23.12
CA ILE A 131 7.72 15.72 -23.53
C ILE A 131 7.86 16.17 -23.67
N THR A 132 7.48 16.23 -23.92
CA THR A 132 8.07 16.56 -24.38
C THR A 132 8.33 17.08 -24.51
N PRO A 133 8.02 17.10 -24.63
CA PRO A 133 8.56 17.38 -25.10
C PRO A 133 8.86 17.85 -25.17
N GLU A 134 8.46 17.82 -25.18
CA GLU A 134 9.02 17.97 -25.49
C GLU A 134 9.42 18.40 -25.53
N LYS A 135 9.05 18.52 -25.79
CA LYS A 135 9.60 18.68 -26.09
C LYS A 135 10.04 19.07 -26.22
N PRO A 136 9.53 19.23 -26.60
CA PRO A 136 10.16 19.43 -26.97
C PRO A 136 10.61 19.63 -27.05
#